data_569c64f742f0c321562955948778bdc8
#
_entry.id   569c64f742f0c321562955948778bdc8
#
_cell.length_a   1.000
_cell.length_b   1.000
_cell.length_c   1.000
_cell.angle_alpha   90.00
_cell.angle_beta   90.00
_cell.angle_gamma   90.00
#
_symmetry.space_group_name_H-M   'P 1'
#
loop_
_entity.id
_entity.type
_entity.pdbx_description
1 polymer ?
#
loop_
_entity_poly.entity_id
_entity_poly.type
_entity_poly.pdbx_seq_one_letter_code
_entity_poly.pdbx_strand_id
1 'polypeptide(L)'
;MDQPPLEVADLVRAAGGAFIERSRKWITWKHVKVLLAIARCRTAALGWHLDECTRCGHRAISYNSCRNRHCPKCQAGARERWMEKRRQELLPTPYVHVVFTLPRHLAPLVLQNKKILYDLLFRTSAETLLEVARDPQHLGAEIGFFSVLHSWSQKLELHPHVHCVVPAGGLSADGTRWIKPRYDFFLPVEVLSRVFRGKFHHALKRAYRDGKLNFHGDLKLLGQPKTFAAWLRPMFRKDWVVYAKRPFGGPEHVLRYLGRYTHRVAISNHRLVAFADGKVTFRWRDSAHHNEQKLLSLAVDEFLRRFLLHLLPEGFVRIRNFGFLANRRRATTLPLCFHLLGSTPQPNPEVTPVSSNDVWLCPKCGGPMLVIERFTPAEIQLRSPPFSHAVAA
;
A
#
# COMPACT_ATOMS: atom_id res chain seq x y z
N MET A 1 6.55 19.05 -9.16
CA MET A 1 7.42 17.87 -8.87
C MET A 1 7.96 17.39 -10.20
N ASP A 2 9.27 17.34 -10.35
CA ASP A 2 9.92 16.91 -11.58
C ASP A 2 9.53 15.47 -11.92
N GLN A 3 9.24 15.24 -13.18
CA GLN A 3 8.90 13.91 -13.68
C GLN A 3 10.16 13.03 -13.59
N PRO A 4 10.09 11.84 -13.00
CA PRO A 4 11.26 10.97 -12.91
C PRO A 4 11.74 10.59 -14.31
N PRO A 5 13.05 10.57 -14.55
CA PRO A 5 13.61 10.32 -15.87
C PRO A 5 13.34 8.90 -16.38
N LEU A 6 13.01 7.96 -15.49
CA LEU A 6 12.71 6.56 -15.79
C LEU A 6 11.50 6.10 -15.00
N GLU A 7 10.59 5.37 -15.65
CA GLU A 7 9.39 4.85 -15.06
C GLU A 7 9.26 3.33 -15.23
N VAL A 8 8.50 2.68 -14.34
CA VAL A 8 8.14 1.26 -14.52
C VAL A 8 7.42 1.03 -15.85
N ALA A 9 6.69 2.02 -16.35
CA ALA A 9 6.03 1.95 -17.65
C ALA A 9 7.03 1.79 -18.80
N ASP A 10 8.20 2.44 -18.74
CA ASP A 10 9.26 2.34 -19.74
C ASP A 10 9.83 0.92 -19.80
N LEU A 11 10.09 0.36 -18.64
CA LEU A 11 10.57 -1.04 -18.51
C LEU A 11 9.57 -2.02 -19.12
N VAL A 12 8.28 -1.81 -18.84
CA VAL A 12 7.21 -2.68 -19.37
C VAL A 12 7.06 -2.49 -20.88
N ARG A 13 7.21 -1.28 -21.42
CA ARG A 13 7.17 -1.04 -22.87
C ARG A 13 8.34 -1.70 -23.58
N ALA A 14 9.53 -1.58 -23.02
CA ALA A 14 10.76 -2.11 -23.64
C ALA A 14 10.88 -3.65 -23.53
N ALA A 15 10.52 -4.24 -22.40
CA ALA A 15 10.80 -5.66 -22.12
C ALA A 15 9.55 -6.52 -21.81
N GLY A 16 8.37 -5.90 -21.62
CA GLY A 16 7.19 -6.60 -21.11
C GLY A 16 6.66 -7.69 -22.03
N GLY A 17 6.69 -7.50 -23.36
CA GLY A 17 6.25 -8.51 -24.32
C GLY A 17 7.10 -9.77 -24.24
N ALA A 18 8.41 -9.62 -24.37
CA ALA A 18 9.36 -10.73 -24.29
C ALA A 18 9.35 -11.42 -22.91
N PHE A 19 9.17 -10.64 -21.83
CA PHE A 19 9.00 -11.18 -20.48
C PHE A 19 7.74 -12.05 -20.35
N ILE A 20 6.60 -11.62 -20.89
CA ILE A 20 5.35 -12.40 -20.88
C ILE A 20 5.55 -13.73 -21.57
N GLU A 21 6.19 -13.74 -22.75
CA GLU A 21 6.48 -14.95 -23.51
C GLU A 21 7.35 -15.94 -22.71
N ARG A 22 8.46 -15.47 -22.16
CA ARG A 22 9.35 -16.32 -21.34
C ARG A 22 8.69 -16.80 -20.03
N SER A 23 7.68 -16.08 -19.56
CA SER A 23 7.02 -16.34 -18.26
C SER A 23 5.71 -17.12 -18.39
N ARG A 24 5.32 -17.63 -19.56
CA ARG A 24 4.03 -18.30 -19.84
C ARG A 24 3.67 -19.38 -18.83
N LYS A 25 4.64 -20.07 -18.26
CA LYS A 25 4.41 -21.17 -17.30
C LYS A 25 3.79 -20.72 -15.98
N TRP A 26 3.95 -19.44 -15.56
CA TRP A 26 3.48 -18.95 -14.25
C TRP A 26 2.70 -17.64 -14.32
N ILE A 27 2.83 -16.88 -15.42
CA ILE A 27 2.13 -15.61 -15.57
C ILE A 27 0.64 -15.84 -15.80
N THR A 28 -0.20 -15.08 -15.13
CA THR A 28 -1.66 -15.17 -15.29
C THR A 28 -2.19 -13.97 -16.07
N TRP A 29 -3.40 -14.08 -16.62
CA TRP A 29 -4.06 -12.97 -17.30
C TRP A 29 -4.15 -11.69 -16.44
N LYS A 30 -4.27 -11.85 -15.12
CA LYS A 30 -4.22 -10.72 -14.19
C LYS A 30 -2.88 -9.97 -14.22
N HIS A 31 -1.76 -10.70 -14.30
CA HIS A 31 -0.43 -10.10 -14.43
C HIS A 31 -0.31 -9.33 -15.73
N VAL A 32 -0.74 -9.93 -16.84
CA VAL A 32 -0.75 -9.31 -18.17
C VAL A 32 -1.59 -8.02 -18.18
N LYS A 33 -2.83 -8.06 -17.67
CA LYS A 33 -3.69 -6.87 -17.56
C LYS A 33 -3.02 -5.72 -16.81
N VAL A 34 -2.30 -6.01 -15.72
CA VAL A 34 -1.61 -4.97 -14.94
C VAL A 34 -0.44 -4.38 -15.71
N LEU A 35 0.37 -5.20 -16.36
CA LEU A 35 1.50 -4.74 -17.19
C LEU A 35 0.99 -3.85 -18.33
N LEU A 36 -0.02 -4.29 -19.08
CA LEU A 36 -0.62 -3.52 -20.16
C LEU A 36 -1.22 -2.20 -19.66
N ALA A 37 -1.90 -2.21 -18.51
CA ALA A 37 -2.43 -0.99 -17.92
C ALA A 37 -1.32 0.01 -17.56
N ILE A 38 -0.18 -0.46 -17.02
CA ILE A 38 0.97 0.37 -16.68
C ILE A 38 1.62 0.92 -17.95
N ALA A 39 1.85 0.08 -18.96
CA ALA A 39 2.46 0.48 -20.24
C ALA A 39 1.66 1.58 -20.93
N ARG A 40 0.32 1.46 -20.95
CA ARG A 40 -0.61 2.39 -21.59
C ARG A 40 -0.95 3.63 -20.75
N CYS A 41 -0.54 3.66 -19.48
CA CYS A 41 -0.91 4.74 -18.56
C CYS A 41 -0.35 6.09 -18.99
N ARG A 42 -1.24 7.07 -19.15
CA ARG A 42 -0.93 8.42 -19.63
C ARG A 42 -0.24 8.40 -21.01
N THR A 43 -0.81 7.63 -21.92
CA THR A 43 -0.48 7.63 -23.34
C THR A 43 -1.77 7.74 -24.17
N ALA A 44 -1.64 8.01 -25.46
CA ALA A 44 -2.76 8.08 -26.41
C ALA A 44 -3.60 6.78 -26.41
N ALA A 45 -3.01 5.62 -26.08
CA ALA A 45 -3.70 4.33 -26.00
C ALA A 45 -4.86 4.27 -24.99
N LEU A 46 -4.98 5.24 -24.08
CA LEU A 46 -6.10 5.36 -23.13
C LEU A 46 -6.98 6.58 -23.41
N GLY A 47 -6.76 7.27 -24.54
CA GLY A 47 -7.41 8.53 -24.86
C GLY A 47 -6.75 9.71 -24.16
N TRP A 48 -7.22 10.91 -24.49
CA TRP A 48 -6.73 12.16 -23.92
C TRP A 48 -7.85 13.21 -23.90
N HIS A 49 -7.60 14.32 -23.27
CA HIS A 49 -8.45 15.50 -23.31
C HIS A 49 -7.61 16.74 -23.56
N LEU A 50 -8.22 17.72 -24.22
CA LEU A 50 -7.65 19.02 -24.45
C LEU A 50 -8.14 19.95 -23.34
N ASP A 51 -7.21 20.53 -22.63
CA ASP A 51 -7.46 21.51 -21.58
C ASP A 51 -7.13 22.91 -22.09
N GLU A 52 -7.95 23.92 -21.78
CA GLU A 52 -7.70 25.31 -22.06
C GLU A 52 -7.77 26.16 -20.81
N CYS A 53 -6.81 27.07 -20.65
CA CYS A 53 -6.78 27.98 -19.52
C CYS A 53 -7.81 29.09 -19.70
N THR A 54 -8.70 29.28 -18.74
CA THR A 54 -9.73 30.31 -18.73
C THR A 54 -9.17 31.72 -18.63
N ARG A 55 -7.90 31.88 -18.20
CA ARG A 55 -7.28 33.18 -17.99
C ARG A 55 -6.39 33.63 -19.17
N CYS A 56 -5.57 32.74 -19.73
CA CYS A 56 -4.59 33.07 -20.74
C CYS A 56 -4.73 32.30 -22.06
N GLY A 57 -5.77 31.46 -22.21
CA GLY A 57 -6.01 30.68 -23.43
C GLY A 57 -4.97 29.58 -23.70
N HIS A 58 -4.05 29.32 -22.76
CA HIS A 58 -3.05 28.27 -22.96
C HIS A 58 -3.72 26.88 -23.08
N ARG A 59 -3.41 26.17 -24.18
CA ARG A 59 -3.91 24.82 -24.44
C ARG A 59 -2.87 23.76 -24.09
N ALA A 60 -3.32 22.66 -23.52
CA ALA A 60 -2.48 21.52 -23.17
C ALA A 60 -3.23 20.17 -23.32
N ILE A 61 -2.52 19.15 -23.79
CA ILE A 61 -3.06 17.80 -23.92
C ILE A 61 -2.77 17.03 -22.62
N SER A 62 -3.81 16.43 -22.04
CA SER A 62 -3.72 15.58 -20.87
C SER A 62 -4.16 14.15 -21.20
N TYR A 63 -3.23 13.21 -21.10
CA TYR A 63 -3.51 11.79 -21.36
C TYR A 63 -4.19 11.09 -20.18
N ASN A 64 -5.16 10.24 -20.48
CA ASN A 64 -5.92 9.51 -19.48
C ASN A 64 -5.07 8.52 -18.68
N SER A 65 -5.39 8.42 -17.38
CA SER A 65 -4.71 7.48 -16.48
C SER A 65 -5.36 6.09 -16.53
N CYS A 66 -4.57 5.04 -16.30
CA CYS A 66 -5.09 3.66 -16.28
C CYS A 66 -5.91 3.32 -15.03
N ARG A 67 -5.93 4.18 -14.02
CA ARG A 67 -6.60 3.99 -12.70
C ARG A 67 -6.27 2.67 -12.01
N ASN A 68 -5.22 1.97 -12.47
CA ASN A 68 -4.82 0.71 -11.86
C ASN A 68 -4.14 0.94 -10.52
N ARG A 69 -4.60 0.25 -9.48
CA ARG A 69 -4.06 0.35 -8.11
C ARG A 69 -2.59 -0.06 -7.96
N HIS A 70 -2.02 -0.73 -8.95
CA HIS A 70 -0.62 -1.16 -8.97
C HIS A 70 0.27 -0.24 -9.83
N CYS A 71 -0.31 0.72 -10.55
CA CYS A 71 0.44 1.64 -11.39
C CYS A 71 1.12 2.74 -10.55
N PRO A 72 2.46 2.88 -10.59
CA PRO A 72 3.17 3.90 -9.81
C PRO A 72 2.74 5.34 -10.12
N LYS A 73 2.35 5.63 -11.36
CA LYS A 73 1.81 6.96 -11.77
C LYS A 73 0.46 7.26 -11.11
N CYS A 74 -0.46 6.30 -11.12
CA CYS A 74 -1.83 6.49 -10.60
C CYS A 74 -1.89 6.56 -9.08
N GLN A 75 -0.90 6.01 -8.38
CA GLN A 75 -0.87 5.97 -6.91
C GLN A 75 -0.68 7.36 -6.27
N ALA A 76 -0.01 8.29 -6.94
CA ALA A 76 0.28 9.62 -6.37
C ALA A 76 -1.02 10.40 -6.08
N GLY A 77 -1.89 10.60 -7.07
CA GLY A 77 -3.16 11.31 -6.88
C GLY A 77 -4.14 10.59 -5.93
N ALA A 78 -4.18 9.23 -5.98
CA ALA A 78 -5.01 8.47 -5.04
C ALA A 78 -4.53 8.65 -3.59
N ARG A 79 -3.20 8.77 -3.38
CA ARG A 79 -2.59 9.06 -2.08
C ARG A 79 -3.01 10.42 -1.55
N GLU A 80 -2.92 11.47 -2.36
CA GLU A 80 -3.24 12.85 -1.96
C GLU A 80 -4.70 12.97 -1.52
N ARG A 81 -5.64 12.47 -2.33
CA ARG A 81 -7.06 12.43 -1.96
C ARG A 81 -7.34 11.64 -0.69
N TRP A 82 -6.66 10.52 -0.49
CA TRP A 82 -6.81 9.72 0.72
C TRP A 82 -6.25 10.47 1.94
N MET A 83 -5.09 11.13 1.81
CA MET A 83 -4.47 11.89 2.89
C MET A 83 -5.34 13.07 3.31
N GLU A 84 -5.93 13.79 2.36
CA GLU A 84 -6.82 14.91 2.66
C GLU A 84 -8.01 14.48 3.50
N LYS A 85 -8.67 13.37 3.12
CA LYS A 85 -9.76 12.78 3.92
C LYS A 85 -9.32 12.37 5.32
N ARG A 86 -8.06 11.93 5.49
CA ARG A 86 -7.55 11.49 6.81
C ARG A 86 -7.09 12.64 7.68
N ARG A 87 -6.71 13.79 7.10
CA ARG A 87 -6.30 14.96 7.86
C ARG A 87 -7.32 15.35 8.93
N GLN A 88 -8.59 15.34 8.58
CA GLN A 88 -9.71 15.71 9.46
C GLN A 88 -10.01 14.66 10.54
N GLU A 89 -9.53 13.44 10.38
CA GLU A 89 -9.75 12.35 11.33
C GLU A 89 -8.58 12.15 12.30
N LEU A 90 -7.51 12.94 12.18
CA LEU A 90 -6.35 12.84 13.04
C LEU A 90 -6.61 13.55 14.37
N LEU A 91 -6.51 12.79 15.45
CA LEU A 91 -6.63 13.29 16.80
C LEU A 91 -5.41 14.16 17.18
N PRO A 92 -5.58 15.20 18.01
CA PRO A 92 -4.51 16.09 18.49
C PRO A 92 -3.68 15.39 19.58
N THR A 93 -3.07 14.25 19.24
CA THR A 93 -2.22 13.46 20.13
C THR A 93 -1.03 12.94 19.34
N PRO A 94 0.11 12.60 19.98
CA PRO A 94 1.17 11.85 19.32
C PRO A 94 0.67 10.53 18.76
N TYR A 95 1.39 9.99 17.78
CA TYR A 95 1.05 8.71 17.17
C TYR A 95 2.20 7.72 17.30
N VAL A 96 1.84 6.46 17.42
CA VAL A 96 2.78 5.34 17.49
C VAL A 96 2.68 4.52 16.20
N HIS A 97 3.83 4.10 15.71
CA HIS A 97 3.90 3.22 14.56
C HIS A 97 4.34 1.83 15.01
N VAL A 98 3.46 0.87 14.84
CA VAL A 98 3.72 -0.54 15.14
C VAL A 98 3.71 -1.36 13.86
N VAL A 99 4.70 -2.24 13.68
CA VAL A 99 4.81 -3.11 12.50
C VAL A 99 4.81 -4.57 12.95
N PHE A 100 3.94 -5.38 12.36
CA PHE A 100 3.90 -6.82 12.53
C PHE A 100 4.38 -7.49 11.25
N THR A 101 5.39 -8.33 11.34
CA THR A 101 6.04 -8.96 10.21
C THR A 101 5.87 -10.48 10.25
N LEU A 102 5.50 -11.08 9.12
CA LEU A 102 5.50 -12.54 8.99
C LEU A 102 6.92 -13.07 8.79
N PRO A 103 7.28 -14.19 9.43
CA PRO A 103 8.56 -14.86 9.18
C PRO A 103 8.75 -15.21 7.70
N ARG A 104 9.98 -15.08 7.21
CA ARG A 104 10.35 -15.39 5.81
C ARG A 104 9.99 -16.83 5.43
N HIS A 105 10.02 -17.75 6.38
CA HIS A 105 9.64 -19.14 6.19
C HIS A 105 8.20 -19.31 5.65
N LEU A 106 7.29 -18.38 5.98
CA LEU A 106 5.91 -18.38 5.48
C LEU A 106 5.77 -17.85 4.04
N ALA A 107 6.79 -17.24 3.46
CA ALA A 107 6.68 -16.57 2.17
C ALA A 107 6.17 -17.48 1.02
N PRO A 108 6.62 -18.75 0.88
CA PRO A 108 6.09 -19.65 -0.15
C PRO A 108 4.60 -19.93 0.03
N LEU A 109 4.15 -20.16 1.28
CA LEU A 109 2.74 -20.40 1.59
C LEU A 109 1.89 -19.14 1.33
N VAL A 110 2.42 -17.96 1.66
CA VAL A 110 1.75 -16.68 1.38
C VAL A 110 1.54 -16.48 -0.12
N LEU A 111 2.51 -16.84 -0.96
CA LEU A 111 2.37 -16.70 -2.43
C LEU A 111 1.17 -17.45 -2.97
N GLN A 112 0.95 -18.67 -2.49
CA GLN A 112 -0.14 -19.52 -2.94
C GLN A 112 -1.49 -19.14 -2.31
N ASN A 113 -1.48 -18.51 -1.11
CA ASN A 113 -2.66 -18.24 -0.29
C ASN A 113 -2.78 -16.76 0.10
N LYS A 114 -2.45 -15.82 -0.80
CA LYS A 114 -2.34 -14.39 -0.50
C LYS A 114 -3.53 -13.82 0.27
N LYS A 115 -4.76 -14.06 -0.21
CA LYS A 115 -5.96 -13.48 0.42
C LYS A 115 -6.09 -13.94 1.86
N ILE A 116 -5.98 -15.25 2.08
CA ILE A 116 -6.15 -15.86 3.39
C ILE A 116 -5.06 -15.40 4.36
N LEU A 117 -3.79 -15.50 3.95
CA LEU A 117 -2.67 -15.18 4.84
C LEU A 117 -2.59 -13.66 5.15
N TYR A 118 -2.97 -12.81 4.19
CA TYR A 118 -3.06 -11.36 4.44
C TYR A 118 -4.25 -11.02 5.35
N ASP A 119 -5.39 -11.70 5.22
CA ASP A 119 -6.53 -11.54 6.12
C ASP A 119 -6.19 -12.02 7.54
N LEU A 120 -5.46 -13.14 7.68
CA LEU A 120 -4.95 -13.61 8.97
C LEU A 120 -3.99 -12.59 9.57
N LEU A 121 -3.05 -12.05 8.80
CA LEU A 121 -2.10 -11.05 9.27
C LEU A 121 -2.81 -9.80 9.81
N PHE A 122 -3.79 -9.25 9.07
CA PHE A 122 -4.58 -8.12 9.56
C PHE A 122 -5.36 -8.43 10.84
N ARG A 123 -6.05 -9.57 10.86
CA ARG A 123 -6.88 -9.96 11.99
C ARG A 123 -6.04 -10.18 13.24
N THR A 124 -5.00 -10.98 13.16
CA THR A 124 -4.23 -11.37 14.34
C THR A 124 -3.39 -10.21 14.88
N SER A 125 -2.84 -9.33 14.02
CA SER A 125 -2.17 -8.12 14.47
C SER A 125 -3.14 -7.14 15.17
N ALA A 126 -4.36 -7.00 14.63
CA ALA A 126 -5.38 -6.14 15.23
C ALA A 126 -5.87 -6.69 16.57
N GLU A 127 -6.19 -7.97 16.65
CA GLU A 127 -6.58 -8.65 17.90
C GLU A 127 -5.48 -8.52 18.95
N THR A 128 -4.21 -8.64 18.57
CA THR A 128 -3.06 -8.49 19.47
C THR A 128 -3.00 -7.07 20.05
N LEU A 129 -3.06 -6.04 19.20
CA LEU A 129 -3.01 -4.64 19.66
C LEU A 129 -4.19 -4.31 20.58
N LEU A 130 -5.40 -4.72 20.20
CA LEU A 130 -6.61 -4.44 20.98
C LEU A 130 -6.60 -5.14 22.33
N GLU A 131 -6.13 -6.38 22.39
CA GLU A 131 -6.08 -7.16 23.64
C GLU A 131 -5.03 -6.62 24.59
N VAL A 132 -3.79 -6.44 24.11
CA VAL A 132 -2.69 -5.95 24.96
C VAL A 132 -2.95 -4.52 25.43
N ALA A 133 -3.56 -3.66 24.60
CA ALA A 133 -3.90 -2.30 25.00
C ALA A 133 -5.02 -2.24 26.03
N ARG A 134 -5.97 -3.19 26.01
CA ARG A 134 -7.07 -3.26 26.99
C ARG A 134 -6.60 -3.71 28.37
N ASP A 135 -5.51 -4.45 28.43
CA ASP A 135 -4.96 -4.95 29.70
C ASP A 135 -4.54 -3.77 30.60
N PRO A 136 -5.11 -3.66 31.84
CA PRO A 136 -4.74 -2.60 32.79
C PRO A 136 -3.27 -2.60 33.21
N GLN A 137 -2.58 -3.75 33.11
CA GLN A 137 -1.14 -3.82 33.38
C GLN A 137 -0.32 -3.06 32.33
N HIS A 138 -0.88 -2.84 31.12
CA HIS A 138 -0.23 -2.13 30.04
C HIS A 138 -0.82 -0.72 29.86
N LEU A 139 -1.87 -0.57 29.05
CA LEU A 139 -2.51 0.74 28.80
C LEU A 139 -3.85 0.87 29.54
N GLY A 140 -4.65 -0.20 29.63
CA GLY A 140 -5.98 -0.21 30.23
C GLY A 140 -7.01 0.59 29.43
N ALA A 141 -6.89 0.62 28.08
CA ALA A 141 -7.73 1.46 27.25
C ALA A 141 -8.18 0.75 25.96
N GLU A 142 -9.33 1.18 25.45
CA GLU A 142 -9.77 0.84 24.11
C GLU A 142 -9.10 1.74 23.09
N ILE A 143 -8.24 1.19 22.25
CA ILE A 143 -7.53 1.91 21.19
C ILE A 143 -8.28 1.85 19.85
N GLY A 144 -7.96 2.80 18.97
CA GLY A 144 -8.37 2.76 17.56
C GLY A 144 -7.17 3.04 16.66
N PHE A 145 -7.09 2.36 15.54
CA PHE A 145 -5.97 2.52 14.62
C PHE A 145 -6.36 2.10 13.21
N PHE A 146 -5.53 2.47 12.26
CA PHE A 146 -5.60 1.89 10.92
C PHE A 146 -4.32 1.12 10.62
N SER A 147 -4.49 0.07 9.80
CA SER A 147 -3.39 -0.78 9.35
C SER A 147 -3.26 -0.76 7.85
N VAL A 148 -2.03 -0.79 7.34
CA VAL A 148 -1.71 -0.83 5.92
C VAL A 148 -0.85 -2.05 5.63
N LEU A 149 -1.28 -2.90 4.69
CA LEU A 149 -0.50 -4.06 4.25
C LEU A 149 0.61 -3.63 3.29
N HIS A 150 1.82 -4.07 3.58
CA HIS A 150 2.94 -4.14 2.65
C HIS A 150 3.35 -5.60 2.44
N SER A 151 3.68 -5.95 1.21
CA SER A 151 4.12 -7.31 0.87
C SER A 151 5.57 -7.37 0.38
N TRP A 152 6.29 -6.24 0.39
CA TRP A 152 7.63 -6.10 -0.21
C TRP A 152 8.68 -5.61 0.78
N SER A 153 9.91 -6.08 0.61
CA SER A 153 11.11 -5.49 1.20
C SER A 153 11.64 -4.33 0.35
N GLN A 154 12.66 -3.64 0.83
CA GLN A 154 13.38 -2.61 0.05
C GLN A 154 13.97 -3.16 -1.27
N LYS A 155 14.27 -4.47 -1.33
CA LYS A 155 14.81 -5.19 -2.49
C LYS A 155 13.73 -5.85 -3.36
N LEU A 156 12.46 -5.49 -3.16
CA LEU A 156 11.29 -6.08 -3.84
C LEU A 156 11.12 -7.60 -3.60
N GLU A 157 11.63 -8.12 -2.51
CA GLU A 157 11.37 -9.51 -2.10
C GLU A 157 10.03 -9.59 -1.38
N LEU A 158 9.40 -10.76 -1.42
CA LEU A 158 8.15 -10.98 -0.69
C LEU A 158 8.41 -10.95 0.82
N HIS A 159 7.84 -9.94 1.47
CA HIS A 159 8.01 -9.67 2.90
C HIS A 159 6.72 -9.08 3.49
N PRO A 160 5.71 -9.93 3.73
CA PRO A 160 4.41 -9.46 4.20
C PRO A 160 4.49 -8.91 5.62
N HIS A 161 4.04 -7.67 5.79
CA HIS A 161 3.94 -7.00 7.07
C HIS A 161 2.84 -5.94 7.04
N VAL A 162 2.30 -5.63 8.20
CA VAL A 162 1.31 -4.56 8.37
C VAL A 162 1.88 -3.43 9.20
N HIS A 163 1.69 -2.22 8.73
CA HIS A 163 1.97 -1.00 9.45
C HIS A 163 0.70 -0.55 10.17
N CYS A 164 0.71 -0.51 11.49
CA CYS A 164 -0.38 0.00 12.30
C CYS A 164 -0.01 1.40 12.80
N VAL A 165 -0.88 2.37 12.59
CA VAL A 165 -0.71 3.74 13.08
C VAL A 165 -1.79 3.99 14.11
N VAL A 166 -1.35 4.21 15.33
CA VAL A 166 -2.17 4.22 16.54
C VAL A 166 -2.00 5.56 17.24
N PRO A 167 -3.08 6.32 17.55
CA PRO A 167 -3.00 7.45 18.48
C PRO A 167 -2.41 6.98 19.82
N ALA A 168 -1.52 7.78 20.41
CA ALA A 168 -0.91 7.46 21.71
C ALA A 168 -1.91 7.63 22.83
N GLY A 169 -2.69 6.59 23.09
CA GLY A 169 -3.74 6.52 24.09
C GLY A 169 -5.01 5.86 23.56
N GLY A 170 -6.05 5.88 24.38
CA GLY A 170 -7.34 5.28 24.05
C GLY A 170 -8.44 5.71 25.03
N LEU A 171 -9.65 5.23 24.76
CA LEU A 171 -10.82 5.48 25.61
C LEU A 171 -10.77 4.56 26.84
N SER A 172 -11.10 5.11 28.01
CA SER A 172 -11.41 4.31 29.19
C SER A 172 -12.58 3.35 28.92
N ALA A 173 -12.72 2.29 29.72
CA ALA A 173 -13.76 1.28 29.51
C ALA A 173 -15.19 1.88 29.55
N ASP A 174 -15.39 2.91 30.37
CA ASP A 174 -16.64 3.67 30.48
C ASP A 174 -16.80 4.76 29.41
N GLY A 175 -15.77 5.00 28.57
CA GLY A 175 -15.77 6.02 27.55
C GLY A 175 -15.67 7.47 28.04
N THR A 176 -15.41 7.69 29.32
CA THR A 176 -15.46 9.04 29.92
C THR A 176 -14.13 9.79 29.90
N ARG A 177 -13.02 9.10 29.68
CA ARG A 177 -11.66 9.67 29.75
C ARG A 177 -10.77 9.16 28.60
N TRP A 178 -9.81 10.00 28.23
CA TRP A 178 -8.70 9.60 27.37
C TRP A 178 -7.53 9.11 28.23
N ILE A 179 -7.16 7.85 28.09
CA ILE A 179 -6.05 7.23 28.81
C ILE A 179 -4.78 7.41 27.98
N LYS A 180 -3.77 8.06 28.54
CA LYS A 180 -2.44 8.24 27.93
C LYS A 180 -1.49 7.11 28.34
N PRO A 181 -0.49 6.76 27.52
CA PRO A 181 0.57 5.84 27.92
C PRO A 181 1.29 6.35 29.19
N ARG A 182 1.65 5.44 30.08
CA ARG A 182 2.32 5.77 31.35
C ARG A 182 3.83 6.02 31.17
N TYR A 183 4.41 5.51 30.08
CA TYR A 183 5.85 5.52 29.79
C TYR A 183 6.11 6.09 28.39
N ASP A 184 7.39 6.32 28.08
CA ASP A 184 7.86 6.72 26.74
C ASP A 184 7.62 5.69 25.63
N PHE A 185 7.13 4.51 25.96
CA PHE A 185 6.71 3.49 25.01
C PHE A 185 5.20 3.23 25.12
N PHE A 186 4.62 2.79 24.01
CA PHE A 186 3.16 2.60 23.92
C PHE A 186 2.71 1.27 24.51
N LEU A 187 3.29 0.18 24.05
CA LEU A 187 3.02 -1.19 24.50
C LEU A 187 4.31 -2.03 24.43
N PRO A 188 4.52 -3.01 25.31
CA PRO A 188 5.73 -3.82 25.33
C PRO A 188 5.84 -4.71 24.10
N VAL A 189 6.90 -4.52 23.31
CA VAL A 189 7.11 -5.19 22.00
C VAL A 189 7.21 -6.71 22.15
N GLU A 190 7.84 -7.19 23.22
CA GLU A 190 7.96 -8.64 23.49
C GLU A 190 6.60 -9.29 23.72
N VAL A 191 5.71 -8.64 24.48
CA VAL A 191 4.35 -9.11 24.70
C VAL A 191 3.59 -9.15 23.38
N LEU A 192 3.66 -8.06 22.60
CA LEU A 192 3.05 -8.00 21.27
C LEU A 192 3.56 -9.13 20.37
N SER A 193 4.86 -9.40 20.37
CA SER A 193 5.46 -10.48 19.56
C SER A 193 4.92 -11.86 19.94
N ARG A 194 4.90 -12.18 21.23
CA ARG A 194 4.45 -13.50 21.74
C ARG A 194 2.95 -13.72 21.48
N VAL A 195 2.12 -12.72 21.78
CA VAL A 195 0.66 -12.79 21.57
C VAL A 195 0.35 -12.91 20.06
N PHE A 196 0.98 -12.07 19.21
CA PHE A 196 0.80 -12.13 17.77
C PHE A 196 1.17 -13.49 17.19
N ARG A 197 2.33 -14.03 17.56
CA ARG A 197 2.78 -15.36 17.16
C ARG A 197 1.76 -16.43 17.52
N GLY A 198 1.29 -16.45 18.77
CA GLY A 198 0.28 -17.39 19.26
C GLY A 198 -1.03 -17.32 18.46
N LYS A 199 -1.58 -16.10 18.31
CA LYS A 199 -2.83 -15.87 17.55
C LYS A 199 -2.69 -16.26 16.08
N PHE A 200 -1.61 -15.84 15.42
CA PHE A 200 -1.40 -16.18 14.01
C PHE A 200 -1.27 -17.68 13.79
N HIS A 201 -0.52 -18.36 14.63
CA HIS A 201 -0.37 -19.81 14.56
C HIS A 201 -1.69 -20.54 14.75
N HIS A 202 -2.46 -20.16 15.79
CA HIS A 202 -3.79 -20.74 16.01
C HIS A 202 -4.69 -20.54 14.80
N ALA A 203 -4.73 -19.32 14.26
CA ALA A 203 -5.53 -18.98 13.11
C ALA A 203 -5.08 -19.71 11.83
N LEU A 204 -3.77 -19.89 11.63
CA LEU A 204 -3.21 -20.64 10.51
C LEU A 204 -3.54 -22.13 10.60
N LYS A 205 -3.41 -22.76 11.78
CA LYS A 205 -3.85 -24.14 12.01
C LYS A 205 -5.35 -24.31 11.76
N ARG A 206 -6.16 -23.36 12.19
CA ARG A 206 -7.60 -23.37 11.91
C ARG A 206 -7.86 -23.32 10.41
N ALA A 207 -7.21 -22.40 9.69
CA ALA A 207 -7.36 -22.31 8.23
C ALA A 207 -6.93 -23.59 7.50
N TYR A 208 -5.91 -24.29 8.01
CA TYR A 208 -5.49 -25.59 7.53
C TYR A 208 -6.59 -26.66 7.75
N ARG A 209 -7.07 -26.80 8.98
CA ARG A 209 -8.14 -27.77 9.33
C ARG A 209 -9.43 -27.53 8.56
N ASP A 210 -9.76 -26.27 8.31
CA ASP A 210 -10.94 -25.86 7.55
C ASP A 210 -10.76 -26.07 6.02
N GLY A 211 -9.63 -26.65 5.54
CA GLY A 211 -9.36 -26.88 4.13
C GLY A 211 -9.22 -25.62 3.28
N LYS A 212 -8.94 -24.46 3.91
CA LYS A 212 -8.88 -23.15 3.22
C LYS A 212 -7.56 -22.90 2.52
N LEU A 213 -6.52 -23.70 2.77
CA LEU A 213 -5.20 -23.49 2.22
C LEU A 213 -4.95 -24.39 1.00
N ASN A 214 -4.33 -23.80 -0.01
CA ASN A 214 -3.88 -24.51 -1.21
C ASN A 214 -2.39 -24.81 -1.10
N PHE A 215 -2.00 -26.00 -1.60
CA PHE A 215 -0.63 -26.50 -1.58
C PHE A 215 -0.27 -27.05 -2.95
N HIS A 216 0.60 -26.34 -3.68
CA HIS A 216 1.03 -26.74 -5.04
C HIS A 216 2.56 -26.82 -5.11
N GLY A 217 3.08 -27.57 -6.10
CA GLY A 217 4.51 -27.73 -6.32
C GLY A 217 5.23 -28.22 -5.07
N ASP A 218 6.30 -27.55 -4.68
CA ASP A 218 7.14 -27.88 -3.52
C ASP A 218 6.40 -27.90 -2.18
N LEU A 219 5.21 -27.25 -2.10
CA LEU A 219 4.40 -27.25 -0.89
C LEU A 219 3.36 -28.37 -0.84
N LYS A 220 3.25 -29.21 -1.89
CA LYS A 220 2.23 -30.27 -1.98
C LYS A 220 2.21 -31.19 -0.75
N LEU A 221 3.38 -31.54 -0.22
CA LEU A 221 3.52 -32.39 0.96
C LEU A 221 2.96 -31.75 2.25
N LEU A 222 2.84 -30.41 2.32
CA LEU A 222 2.22 -29.73 3.44
C LEU A 222 0.71 -29.98 3.54
N GLY A 223 0.09 -30.53 2.50
CA GLY A 223 -1.28 -31.03 2.57
C GLY A 223 -1.46 -32.17 3.60
N GLN A 224 -0.37 -32.86 3.98
CA GLN A 224 -0.39 -33.91 5.01
C GLN A 224 -0.27 -33.31 6.41
N PRO A 225 -1.17 -33.68 7.37
CA PRO A 225 -1.22 -33.07 8.71
C PRO A 225 0.11 -33.15 9.48
N LYS A 226 0.78 -34.30 9.45
CA LYS A 226 2.07 -34.52 10.13
C LYS A 226 3.16 -33.62 9.56
N THR A 227 3.23 -33.50 8.23
CA THR A 227 4.22 -32.67 7.53
C THR A 227 3.97 -31.20 7.80
N PHE A 228 2.71 -30.74 7.75
CA PHE A 228 2.35 -29.37 8.08
C PHE A 228 2.69 -28.99 9.52
N ALA A 229 2.38 -29.87 10.47
CA ALA A 229 2.71 -29.66 11.88
C ALA A 229 4.24 -29.58 12.12
N ALA A 230 5.01 -30.45 11.48
CA ALA A 230 6.48 -30.43 11.55
C ALA A 230 7.06 -29.14 10.94
N TRP A 231 6.53 -28.71 9.77
CA TRP A 231 6.95 -27.49 9.10
C TRP A 231 6.64 -26.22 9.90
N LEU A 232 5.55 -26.21 10.67
CA LEU A 232 5.18 -25.07 11.54
C LEU A 232 6.05 -24.99 12.82
N ARG A 233 6.57 -26.10 13.32
CA ARG A 233 7.24 -26.20 14.63
C ARG A 233 8.40 -25.20 14.82
N PRO A 234 9.31 -24.96 13.86
CA PRO A 234 10.41 -24.01 14.02
C PRO A 234 9.96 -22.56 14.26
N MET A 235 8.77 -22.19 13.80
CA MET A 235 8.26 -20.82 13.93
C MET A 235 7.89 -20.44 15.38
N PHE A 236 7.72 -21.43 16.26
CA PHE A 236 7.47 -21.20 17.68
C PHE A 236 8.72 -20.97 18.51
N ARG A 237 9.86 -21.41 18.01
CA ARG A 237 11.13 -21.35 18.77
C ARG A 237 11.76 -19.96 18.75
N LYS A 238 11.33 -19.08 17.86
CA LYS A 238 11.86 -17.71 17.71
C LYS A 238 10.75 -16.69 17.87
N ASP A 239 11.07 -15.56 18.48
CA ASP A 239 10.16 -14.44 18.53
C ASP A 239 9.99 -13.84 17.13
N TRP A 240 8.75 -13.42 16.85
CA TRP A 240 8.45 -12.78 15.58
C TRP A 240 8.75 -11.30 15.64
N VAL A 241 9.16 -10.75 14.50
CA VAL A 241 9.53 -9.34 14.44
C VAL A 241 8.28 -8.48 14.57
N VAL A 242 8.17 -7.84 15.73
CA VAL A 242 7.28 -6.71 15.98
C VAL A 242 8.15 -5.50 16.29
N TYR A 243 7.88 -4.39 15.64
CA TYR A 243 8.61 -3.15 15.83
C TYR A 243 7.65 -2.05 16.25
N ALA A 244 7.97 -1.33 17.31
CA ALA A 244 7.24 -0.15 17.73
C ALA A 244 8.19 1.02 17.87
N LYS A 245 7.90 2.12 17.20
CA LYS A 245 8.60 3.39 17.42
C LYS A 245 8.02 4.08 18.64
N ARG A 246 8.86 4.83 19.36
CA ARG A 246 8.41 5.82 20.33
C ARG A 246 7.40 6.76 19.67
N PRO A 247 6.47 7.33 20.43
CA PRO A 247 5.52 8.32 19.90
C PRO A 247 6.26 9.40 19.12
N PHE A 248 5.87 9.62 17.89
CA PHE A 248 6.49 10.61 17.02
C PHE A 248 5.46 11.67 16.66
N GLY A 249 5.85 12.92 16.76
CA GLY A 249 5.16 14.14 16.34
C GLY A 249 3.65 14.11 16.14
N GLY A 250 3.05 15.28 16.06
CA GLY A 250 1.60 15.44 15.89
C GLY A 250 1.06 15.01 14.52
N PRO A 251 -0.23 15.32 14.26
CA PRO A 251 -0.99 14.90 13.09
C PRO A 251 -0.28 15.09 11.75
N GLU A 252 0.44 16.18 11.55
CA GLU A 252 1.15 16.47 10.30
C GLU A 252 2.31 15.50 10.01
N HIS A 253 3.03 15.07 11.05
CA HIS A 253 4.09 14.07 10.91
C HIS A 253 3.51 12.73 10.51
N VAL A 254 2.34 12.37 11.04
CA VAL A 254 1.59 11.17 10.69
C VAL A 254 1.17 11.21 9.23
N LEU A 255 0.60 12.32 8.76
CA LEU A 255 0.21 12.48 7.35
C LEU A 255 1.41 12.32 6.42
N ARG A 256 2.50 12.98 6.72
CA ARG A 256 3.75 12.88 5.94
C ARG A 256 4.29 11.46 5.90
N TYR A 257 4.23 10.78 7.04
CA TYR A 257 4.60 9.36 7.16
C TYR A 257 3.66 8.47 6.35
N LEU A 258 2.34 8.65 6.51
CA LEU A 258 1.30 7.90 5.82
C LEU A 258 1.40 8.03 4.30
N GLY A 259 1.64 9.23 3.82
CA GLY A 259 1.83 9.48 2.39
C GLY A 259 2.93 8.63 1.76
N ARG A 260 3.92 8.20 2.53
CA ARG A 260 5.01 7.33 2.04
C ARG A 260 4.59 5.86 1.92
N TYR A 261 3.60 5.41 2.70
CA TYR A 261 3.31 3.98 2.88
C TYR A 261 1.93 3.55 2.37
N THR A 262 0.92 4.44 2.36
CA THR A 262 -0.47 4.03 2.13
C THR A 262 -0.81 3.67 0.69
N HIS A 263 -0.24 4.35 -0.30
CA HIS A 263 -0.59 4.14 -1.72
C HIS A 263 0.56 3.59 -2.56
N ARG A 264 1.67 3.21 -1.95
CA ARG A 264 2.79 2.58 -2.66
C ARG A 264 2.53 1.07 -2.82
N VAL A 265 2.78 0.56 -4.02
CA VAL A 265 2.89 -0.88 -4.26
C VAL A 265 4.27 -1.15 -4.84
N ALA A 266 5.03 -2.02 -4.18
CA ALA A 266 6.37 -2.43 -4.54
C ALA A 266 7.38 -1.27 -4.65
N ILE A 267 7.35 -0.46 -5.70
CA ILE A 267 8.34 0.58 -5.97
C ILE A 267 7.68 1.86 -6.48
N SER A 268 8.29 3.03 -6.21
CA SER A 268 7.98 4.29 -6.88
C SER A 268 8.98 4.55 -7.99
N ASN A 269 8.56 5.25 -9.05
CA ASN A 269 9.44 5.60 -10.17
C ASN A 269 10.70 6.37 -9.72
N HIS A 270 10.61 7.24 -8.70
CA HIS A 270 11.77 7.97 -8.15
C HIS A 270 12.90 7.08 -7.58
N ARG A 271 12.66 5.79 -7.39
CA ARG A 271 13.72 4.86 -6.99
C ARG A 271 14.49 4.29 -8.17
N LEU A 272 13.93 4.33 -9.38
CA LEU A 272 14.61 3.86 -10.59
C LEU A 272 15.75 4.83 -10.92
N VAL A 273 16.88 4.28 -11.31
CA VAL A 273 18.10 5.03 -11.63
C VAL A 273 18.50 4.85 -13.08
N ALA A 274 18.53 3.60 -13.55
CA ALA A 274 18.94 3.28 -14.93
C ALA A 274 18.27 2.01 -15.42
N PHE A 275 18.12 1.94 -16.74
CA PHE A 275 17.79 0.73 -17.49
C PHE A 275 18.75 0.62 -18.67
N ALA A 276 19.72 -0.27 -18.59
CA ALA A 276 20.74 -0.48 -19.61
C ALA A 276 21.13 -1.97 -19.63
N ASP A 277 21.49 -2.49 -20.77
CA ASP A 277 21.99 -3.87 -20.96
C ASP A 277 21.05 -4.94 -20.38
N GLY A 278 19.74 -4.72 -20.50
CA GLY A 278 18.71 -5.62 -19.96
C GLY A 278 18.65 -5.65 -18.43
N LYS A 279 19.31 -4.72 -17.73
CA LYS A 279 19.33 -4.59 -16.26
C LYS A 279 18.64 -3.32 -15.79
N VAL A 280 17.89 -3.43 -14.71
CA VAL A 280 17.23 -2.33 -14.02
C VAL A 280 17.98 -2.03 -12.72
N THR A 281 18.49 -0.82 -12.58
CA THR A 281 19.16 -0.34 -11.38
C THR A 281 18.22 0.59 -10.60
N PHE A 282 18.09 0.34 -9.29
CA PHE A 282 17.25 1.15 -8.41
C PHE A 282 17.84 1.34 -7.01
N ARG A 283 17.44 2.43 -6.36
CA ARG A 283 17.88 2.77 -4.99
C ARG A 283 17.11 1.96 -3.96
N TRP A 284 17.83 1.47 -2.94
CA TRP A 284 17.22 0.86 -1.76
C TRP A 284 17.91 1.34 -0.49
N ARG A 285 17.23 1.25 0.65
CA ARG A 285 17.80 1.62 1.95
C ARG A 285 18.12 0.38 2.75
N ASP A 286 19.36 0.30 3.22
CA ASP A 286 19.86 -0.78 4.06
C ASP A 286 19.61 -0.42 5.54
N SER A 287 18.53 -0.97 6.11
CA SER A 287 18.16 -0.71 7.50
C SER A 287 19.13 -1.33 8.52
N ALA A 288 19.91 -2.33 8.13
CA ALA A 288 20.92 -2.93 8.98
C ALA A 288 22.18 -2.03 9.10
N HIS A 289 22.41 -1.15 8.10
CA HIS A 289 23.53 -0.23 8.06
C HIS A 289 23.03 1.23 8.08
N HIS A 290 22.46 1.66 9.18
CA HIS A 290 22.02 3.05 9.45
C HIS A 290 21.13 3.69 8.36
N ASN A 291 20.33 2.90 7.62
CA ASN A 291 19.53 3.33 6.48
C ASN A 291 20.34 3.91 5.31
N GLU A 292 21.58 3.48 5.14
CA GLU A 292 22.42 3.83 4.01
C GLU A 292 21.69 3.58 2.68
N GLN A 293 21.83 4.52 1.74
CA GLN A 293 21.25 4.38 0.41
C GLN A 293 22.20 3.63 -0.50
N LYS A 294 21.78 2.44 -0.96
CA LYS A 294 22.52 1.55 -1.86
C LYS A 294 21.81 1.38 -3.19
N LEU A 295 22.55 0.94 -4.20
CA LEU A 295 22.02 0.56 -5.51
C LEU A 295 21.87 -0.96 -5.59
N LEU A 296 20.83 -1.40 -6.31
CA LEU A 296 20.64 -2.81 -6.67
C LEU A 296 20.29 -2.88 -8.15
N SER A 297 21.06 -3.68 -8.88
CA SER A 297 20.83 -3.99 -10.30
C SER A 297 20.27 -5.40 -10.43
N LEU A 298 19.18 -5.56 -11.17
CA LEU A 298 18.54 -6.83 -11.46
C LEU A 298 18.32 -6.96 -12.96
N ALA A 299 18.40 -8.18 -13.50
CA ALA A 299 17.86 -8.43 -14.84
C ALA A 299 16.40 -7.96 -14.91
N VAL A 300 15.98 -7.37 -16.02
CA VAL A 300 14.63 -6.80 -16.16
C VAL A 300 13.53 -7.84 -15.90
N ASP A 301 13.74 -9.09 -16.29
CA ASP A 301 12.80 -10.18 -16.03
C ASP A 301 12.65 -10.44 -14.53
N GLU A 302 13.74 -10.47 -13.77
CA GLU A 302 13.71 -10.64 -12.31
C GLU A 302 13.07 -9.42 -11.62
N PHE A 303 13.32 -8.22 -12.13
CA PHE A 303 12.65 -7.00 -11.62
C PHE A 303 11.12 -7.08 -11.84
N LEU A 304 10.68 -7.41 -13.06
CA LEU A 304 9.26 -7.54 -13.38
C LEU A 304 8.61 -8.70 -12.60
N ARG A 305 9.31 -9.84 -12.48
CA ARG A 305 8.85 -10.96 -11.66
C ARG A 305 8.63 -10.52 -10.20
N ARG A 306 9.63 -9.86 -9.57
CA ARG A 306 9.49 -9.36 -8.20
C ARG A 306 8.36 -8.34 -8.09
N PHE A 307 8.23 -7.42 -9.04
CA PHE A 307 7.13 -6.45 -9.06
C PHE A 307 5.76 -7.15 -9.04
N LEU A 308 5.59 -8.18 -9.88
CA LEU A 308 4.34 -8.94 -9.98
C LEU A 308 4.01 -9.77 -8.73
N LEU A 309 5.01 -10.18 -7.93
CA LEU A 309 4.76 -10.85 -6.64
C LEU A 309 3.87 -10.01 -5.71
N HIS A 310 3.87 -8.69 -5.85
CA HIS A 310 3.16 -7.76 -4.96
C HIS A 310 1.76 -7.42 -5.44
N LEU A 311 1.28 -8.01 -6.52
CA LEU A 311 -0.10 -7.84 -6.94
C LEU A 311 -1.05 -8.42 -5.90
N LEU A 312 -1.97 -7.57 -5.45
CA LEU A 312 -2.96 -7.93 -4.45
C LEU A 312 -4.09 -8.76 -5.06
N PRO A 313 -4.72 -9.66 -4.30
CA PRO A 313 -5.94 -10.33 -4.73
C PRO A 313 -7.01 -9.33 -5.18
N GLU A 314 -7.93 -9.78 -6.02
CA GLU A 314 -9.06 -8.97 -6.45
C GLU A 314 -9.94 -8.59 -5.27
N GLY A 315 -10.48 -7.37 -5.26
CA GLY A 315 -11.29 -6.86 -4.15
C GLY A 315 -10.57 -6.72 -2.80
N PHE A 316 -9.27 -7.05 -2.70
CA PHE A 316 -8.56 -7.01 -1.43
C PHE A 316 -8.41 -5.60 -0.89
N VAL A 317 -8.92 -5.35 0.31
CA VAL A 317 -8.81 -4.07 1.03
C VAL A 317 -7.47 -4.03 1.76
N ARG A 318 -6.60 -3.11 1.32
CA ARG A 318 -5.22 -3.00 1.81
C ARG A 318 -5.07 -2.09 3.03
N ILE A 319 -6.02 -1.19 3.26
CA ILE A 319 -6.04 -0.28 4.41
C ILE A 319 -7.29 -0.61 5.22
N ARG A 320 -7.14 -0.91 6.51
CA ARG A 320 -8.25 -1.31 7.38
C ARG A 320 -8.22 -0.53 8.68
N ASN A 321 -9.39 -0.17 9.18
CA ASN A 321 -9.57 0.54 10.45
C ASN A 321 -10.06 -0.41 11.52
N PHE A 322 -9.57 -0.24 12.76
CA PHE A 322 -9.83 -1.12 13.89
C PHE A 322 -10.13 -0.32 15.17
N GLY A 323 -10.69 -1.00 16.17
CA GLY A 323 -11.06 -0.43 17.45
C GLY A 323 -12.08 0.69 17.31
N PHE A 324 -11.91 1.80 18.00
CA PHE A 324 -12.83 2.94 17.93
C PHE A 324 -12.78 3.65 16.55
N LEU A 325 -11.73 3.45 15.73
CA LEU A 325 -11.65 3.96 14.34
C LEU A 325 -12.32 3.02 13.31
N ALA A 326 -12.85 1.87 13.72
CA ALA A 326 -13.56 0.97 12.80
C ALA A 326 -14.74 1.70 12.13
N ASN A 327 -14.97 1.46 10.83
CA ASN A 327 -15.94 2.20 10.01
C ASN A 327 -17.34 2.29 10.65
N ARG A 328 -17.78 1.21 11.32
CA ARG A 328 -19.08 1.15 12.00
C ARG A 328 -19.19 1.99 13.27
N ARG A 329 -18.07 2.39 13.88
CA ARG A 329 -18.01 3.11 15.16
C ARG A 329 -17.47 4.52 15.03
N ARG A 330 -16.64 4.76 14.04
CA ARG A 330 -15.87 6.00 13.88
C ARG A 330 -16.74 7.27 13.89
N ALA A 331 -17.93 7.21 13.30
CA ALA A 331 -18.83 8.37 13.24
C ALA A 331 -19.23 8.87 14.63
N THR A 332 -19.39 7.97 15.59
CA THR A 332 -19.78 8.29 16.97
C THR A 332 -18.58 8.47 17.90
N THR A 333 -17.56 7.63 17.74
CA THR A 333 -16.44 7.60 18.69
C THR A 333 -15.37 8.65 18.40
N LEU A 334 -15.19 9.07 17.16
CA LEU A 334 -14.17 10.07 16.80
C LEU A 334 -14.49 11.46 17.39
N PRO A 335 -15.71 12.00 17.30
CA PRO A 335 -16.08 13.25 18.00
C PRO A 335 -15.87 13.18 19.51
N LEU A 336 -16.23 12.06 20.15
CA LEU A 336 -15.97 11.83 21.57
C LEU A 336 -14.47 11.91 21.91
N CYS A 337 -13.61 11.28 21.10
CA CYS A 337 -12.16 11.35 21.30
C CYS A 337 -11.64 12.79 21.18
N PHE A 338 -12.13 13.57 20.22
CA PHE A 338 -11.77 15.00 20.09
C PHE A 338 -12.18 15.78 21.34
N HIS A 339 -13.41 15.60 21.82
CA HIS A 339 -13.91 16.25 23.02
C HIS A 339 -13.06 15.93 24.25
N LEU A 340 -12.75 14.65 24.47
CA LEU A 340 -11.92 14.19 25.61
C LEU A 340 -10.45 14.67 25.53
N LEU A 341 -9.99 15.04 24.35
CA LEU A 341 -8.67 15.63 24.13
C LEU A 341 -8.68 17.17 24.18
N GLY A 342 -9.83 17.78 24.53
CA GLY A 342 -9.97 19.24 24.62
C GLY A 342 -9.92 19.94 23.26
N SER A 343 -10.35 19.26 22.18
CA SER A 343 -10.32 19.78 20.82
C SER A 343 -11.66 19.53 20.12
N THR A 344 -11.92 20.30 19.10
CA THR A 344 -13.04 20.06 18.17
C THR A 344 -12.48 19.50 16.85
N PRO A 345 -13.23 18.61 16.16
CA PRO A 345 -12.89 18.27 14.79
C PRO A 345 -12.76 19.56 13.98
N GLN A 346 -11.67 19.75 13.25
CA GLN A 346 -11.60 20.89 12.34
C GLN A 346 -12.79 20.81 11.38
N PRO A 347 -13.62 21.86 11.28
CA PRO A 347 -14.69 21.85 10.29
C PRO A 347 -14.05 21.55 8.94
N ASN A 348 -14.72 20.71 8.20
CA ASN A 348 -14.40 20.55 6.80
C ASN A 348 -14.32 21.98 6.23
N PRO A 349 -13.17 22.47 5.72
CA PRO A 349 -13.23 23.69 4.94
C PRO A 349 -14.33 23.38 3.96
N GLU A 350 -15.42 24.16 4.01
CA GLU A 350 -16.61 23.93 3.21
C GLU A 350 -16.14 23.34 1.90
N VAL A 351 -16.49 22.07 1.66
CA VAL A 351 -16.37 21.54 0.34
C VAL A 351 -17.37 22.37 -0.43
N THR A 352 -16.95 23.58 -0.80
CA THR A 352 -17.49 24.19 -2.02
C THR A 352 -17.46 23.02 -2.96
N PRO A 353 -18.63 22.58 -3.48
CA PRO A 353 -18.64 21.48 -4.40
C PRO A 353 -17.64 21.85 -5.49
N VAL A 354 -16.38 21.49 -5.27
CA VAL A 354 -15.39 21.53 -6.34
C VAL A 354 -15.99 20.52 -7.27
N SER A 355 -16.68 21.08 -8.24
CA SER A 355 -17.21 20.32 -9.34
C SER A 355 -16.12 19.30 -9.66
N SER A 356 -16.49 18.06 -9.89
CA SER A 356 -15.68 16.86 -10.05
C SER A 356 -14.51 16.94 -11.06
N ASN A 357 -14.06 18.11 -11.35
CA ASN A 357 -12.87 18.45 -12.09
C ASN A 357 -11.82 18.91 -11.06
N ASP A 358 -10.85 18.04 -10.74
CA ASP A 358 -9.57 18.48 -10.19
C ASP A 358 -9.13 19.65 -11.07
N VAL A 359 -9.26 20.89 -10.60
CA VAL A 359 -8.95 22.07 -11.40
C VAL A 359 -7.45 22.08 -11.57
N TRP A 360 -7.02 21.60 -12.73
CA TRP A 360 -5.63 21.67 -13.10
C TRP A 360 -5.24 23.12 -13.33
N LEU A 361 -4.14 23.55 -12.74
CA LEU A 361 -3.68 24.92 -12.87
C LEU A 361 -2.78 25.08 -14.09
N CYS A 362 -2.99 26.13 -14.82
CA CYS A 362 -2.21 26.49 -16.01
C CYS A 362 -0.71 26.66 -15.64
N PRO A 363 0.21 25.94 -16.30
CA PRO A 363 1.63 26.06 -16.04
C PRO A 363 2.22 27.45 -16.41
N LYS A 364 1.50 28.24 -17.20
CA LYS A 364 1.95 29.58 -17.61
C LYS A 364 1.51 30.71 -16.67
N CYS A 365 0.27 30.65 -16.18
CA CYS A 365 -0.29 31.80 -15.43
C CYS A 365 -0.95 31.42 -14.12
N GLY A 366 -0.97 30.11 -13.75
CA GLY A 366 -1.64 29.62 -12.55
C GLY A 366 -3.17 29.70 -12.58
N GLY A 367 -3.79 30.09 -13.71
CA GLY A 367 -5.24 30.12 -13.85
C GLY A 367 -5.86 28.73 -14.00
N PRO A 368 -7.18 28.58 -13.80
CA PRO A 368 -7.84 27.28 -13.91
C PRO A 368 -7.86 26.78 -15.36
N MET A 369 -7.63 25.48 -15.55
CA MET A 369 -7.74 24.80 -16.84
C MET A 369 -9.07 24.07 -16.92
N LEU A 370 -9.79 24.22 -18.03
CA LEU A 370 -11.04 23.51 -18.31
C LEU A 370 -10.84 22.53 -19.47
N VAL A 371 -11.48 21.36 -19.35
CA VAL A 371 -11.52 20.38 -20.44
C VAL A 371 -12.47 20.88 -21.51
N ILE A 372 -11.96 21.21 -22.68
CA ILE A 372 -12.74 21.70 -23.83
C ILE A 372 -13.10 20.58 -24.81
N GLU A 373 -12.27 19.51 -24.88
CA GLU A 373 -12.52 18.39 -25.77
C GLU A 373 -12.01 17.07 -25.13
N ARG A 374 -12.69 15.96 -25.42
CA ARG A 374 -12.31 14.63 -24.94
C ARG A 374 -12.25 13.66 -26.11
N PHE A 375 -11.18 12.85 -26.14
CA PHE A 375 -10.96 11.85 -27.17
C PHE A 375 -10.86 10.47 -26.56
N THR A 376 -11.67 9.55 -27.03
CA THR A 376 -11.58 8.13 -26.71
C THR A 376 -10.49 7.45 -27.55
N PRO A 377 -9.96 6.28 -27.15
CA PRO A 377 -9.03 5.52 -27.98
C PRO A 377 -9.56 5.18 -29.37
N ALA A 378 -10.87 4.92 -29.50
CA ALA A 378 -11.51 4.65 -30.79
C ALA A 378 -11.51 5.85 -31.72
N GLU A 379 -11.83 7.06 -31.21
CA GLU A 379 -11.80 8.29 -31.99
C GLU A 379 -10.39 8.66 -32.46
N ILE A 380 -9.38 8.40 -31.63
CA ILE A 380 -7.99 8.60 -32.02
C ILE A 380 -7.62 7.67 -33.16
N GLN A 381 -8.02 6.39 -33.09
CA GLN A 381 -7.73 5.41 -34.13
C GLN A 381 -8.41 5.77 -35.46
N LEU A 382 -9.64 6.30 -35.43
CA LEU A 382 -10.37 6.74 -36.60
C LEU A 382 -9.79 8.00 -37.23
N ARG A 383 -9.21 8.89 -36.44
CA ARG A 383 -8.63 10.18 -36.92
C ARG A 383 -7.15 10.09 -37.25
N SER A 384 -6.47 9.00 -36.89
CA SER A 384 -5.08 8.74 -37.29
C SER A 384 -5.05 8.25 -38.73
N PRO A 385 -4.19 8.81 -39.60
CA PRO A 385 -4.05 8.30 -40.94
C PRO A 385 -3.64 6.83 -40.90
N PRO A 386 -4.12 5.98 -41.82
CA PRO A 386 -3.70 4.58 -41.84
C PRO A 386 -2.19 4.55 -41.97
N PHE A 387 -1.54 3.74 -41.10
CA PHE A 387 -0.10 3.51 -41.22
C PHE A 387 0.19 3.02 -42.63
N SER A 388 0.80 3.83 -43.44
CA SER A 388 1.41 3.36 -44.68
C SER A 388 2.56 2.47 -44.29
N HIS A 389 2.36 1.14 -44.42
CA HIS A 389 3.47 0.22 -44.45
C HIS A 389 4.34 0.63 -45.66
N ALA A 390 5.37 1.41 -45.38
CA ALA A 390 6.47 1.54 -46.32
C ALA A 390 7.14 0.15 -46.39
N VAL A 391 6.75 -0.63 -47.37
CA VAL A 391 7.50 -1.82 -47.78
C VAL A 391 8.83 -1.28 -48.27
N ALA A 392 9.88 -1.43 -47.47
CA ALA A 392 11.23 -1.22 -47.94
C ALA A 392 11.51 -2.35 -48.96
N ALA A 393 11.70 -1.94 -50.22
CA ALA A 393 12.23 -2.78 -51.28
C ALA A 393 13.72 -2.99 -51.06
#